data_a370de8959dc8a7e8015eaf9ae950905
#
_entry.id   a370de8959dc8a7e8015eaf9ae950905
#
_cell.length_a   1.000
_cell.length_b   1.000
_cell.length_c   1.000
_cell.angle_alpha   90.00
_cell.angle_beta   90.00
_cell.angle_gamma   90.00
#
_symmetry.space_group_name_H-M   'P 1'
#
loop_
_entity.id
_entity.type
_entity.pdbx_description
1 polymer ?
#
loop_
_entity_poly.entity_id
_entity_poly.type
_entity_poly.pdbx_seq_one_letter_code
_entity_poly.pdbx_strand_id
1 'polypeptide(L)'
;ILFPLNMFSDLSVKDKLNRVNFCLERVNLKGTNKLHPSELSGGMRKRVGIARAIVLNPKYLFCDEPNSGLDPQTSILIDELIHEITEEYNITTIVNTHDMNSVLGIGDYIIFLHQGLKYWEGNRHEVFASTVKEMNDFIFASRFLKEIKERSSGN
;
A
#
# COMPACT_ATOMS: atom_id res chain seq x y z
N ILE A 1 16.82 4.29 5.72
CA ILE A 1 16.14 3.58 6.85
C ILE A 1 16.74 3.99 8.19
N LEU A 2 18.07 4.11 8.32
CA LEU A 2 18.76 4.45 9.58
C LEU A 2 18.39 5.85 10.13
N PHE A 3 18.07 6.81 9.26
CA PHE A 3 17.82 8.20 9.65
C PHE A 3 16.75 8.37 10.73
N PRO A 4 15.54 7.77 10.64
CA PRO A 4 14.53 7.88 11.69
C PRO A 4 15.04 7.36 13.06
N LEU A 5 15.80 6.26 13.07
CA LEU A 5 16.37 5.71 14.29
C LEU A 5 17.39 6.67 14.93
N ASN A 6 18.15 7.39 14.12
CA ASN A 6 19.11 8.37 14.64
C ASN A 6 18.44 9.59 15.27
N MET A 7 17.27 9.97 14.75
CA MET A 7 16.53 11.15 15.21
C MET A 7 15.60 10.86 16.39
N PHE A 8 15.05 9.65 16.48
CA PHE A 8 13.93 9.35 17.35
C PHE A 8 14.12 8.11 18.23
N SER A 9 15.34 7.59 18.36
CA SER A 9 15.64 6.48 19.27
C SER A 9 17.01 6.63 19.95
N ASP A 10 17.08 6.13 21.19
CA ASP A 10 18.30 6.06 22.00
C ASP A 10 19.03 4.72 21.87
N LEU A 11 18.68 3.93 20.87
CA LEU A 11 19.29 2.63 20.61
C LEU A 11 20.80 2.76 20.34
N SER A 12 21.56 1.75 20.75
CA SER A 12 22.99 1.66 20.39
C SER A 12 23.16 1.57 18.86
N VAL A 13 24.33 1.94 18.34
CA VAL A 13 24.64 1.81 16.90
C VAL A 13 24.40 0.38 16.40
N LYS A 14 24.79 -0.61 17.20
CA LYS A 14 24.60 -2.03 16.89
C LYS A 14 23.10 -2.37 16.77
N ASP A 15 22.27 -1.92 17.71
CA ASP A 15 20.85 -2.22 17.71
C ASP A 15 20.11 -1.49 16.58
N LYS A 16 20.51 -0.27 16.26
CA LYS A 16 20.00 0.46 15.08
C LYS A 16 20.28 -0.31 13.78
N LEU A 17 21.51 -0.84 13.62
CA LEU A 17 21.86 -1.65 12.45
C LEU A 17 21.10 -2.98 12.40
N ASN A 18 20.94 -3.64 13.54
CA ASN A 18 20.13 -4.85 13.64
C ASN A 18 18.69 -4.57 13.24
N ARG A 19 18.10 -3.46 13.70
CA ARG A 19 16.73 -3.05 13.34
C ARG A 19 16.58 -2.73 11.85
N VAL A 20 17.57 -2.05 11.25
CA VAL A 20 17.59 -1.79 9.80
C VAL A 20 17.62 -3.10 9.01
N ASN A 21 18.49 -4.05 9.39
CA ASN A 21 18.61 -5.35 8.75
C ASN A 21 17.31 -6.14 8.83
N PHE A 22 16.69 -6.16 10.01
CA PHE A 22 15.39 -6.79 10.21
C PHE A 22 14.32 -6.19 9.29
N CYS A 23 14.22 -4.86 9.21
CA CYS A 23 13.24 -4.21 8.33
C CYS A 23 13.52 -4.47 6.83
N LEU A 24 14.79 -4.53 6.41
CA LEU A 24 15.15 -4.91 5.04
C LEU A 24 14.79 -6.36 4.72
N GLU A 25 15.02 -7.27 5.66
CA GLU A 25 14.64 -8.68 5.50
C GLU A 25 13.13 -8.82 5.39
N ARG A 26 12.37 -8.06 6.21
CA ARG A 26 10.91 -8.09 6.22
C ARG A 26 10.28 -7.63 4.90
N VAL A 27 10.94 -6.74 4.18
CA VAL A 27 10.51 -6.29 2.83
C VAL A 27 11.20 -7.05 1.68
N ASN A 28 11.74 -8.24 1.95
CA ASN A 28 12.46 -9.08 0.97
C ASN A 28 13.65 -8.37 0.28
N LEU A 29 14.41 -7.59 1.05
CA LEU A 29 15.62 -6.88 0.60
C LEU A 29 16.84 -7.22 1.44
N LYS A 30 16.93 -8.46 1.94
CA LYS A 30 18.10 -8.95 2.70
C LYS A 30 19.39 -8.76 1.91
N GLY A 31 20.42 -8.24 2.57
CA GLY A 31 21.77 -8.08 1.99
C GLY A 31 21.94 -6.86 1.08
N THR A 32 20.91 -6.00 0.94
CA THR A 32 20.98 -4.80 0.10
C THR A 32 21.52 -3.54 0.78
N ASN A 33 22.01 -3.65 2.01
CA ASN A 33 22.44 -2.53 2.85
C ASN A 33 23.49 -1.61 2.23
N LYS A 34 24.32 -2.14 1.32
CA LYS A 34 25.40 -1.42 0.65
C LYS A 34 24.98 -0.77 -0.66
N LEU A 35 23.77 -1.07 -1.16
CA LEU A 35 23.28 -0.49 -2.41
C LEU A 35 22.90 0.97 -2.23
N HIS A 36 23.28 1.77 -3.19
CA HIS A 36 22.86 3.16 -3.29
C HIS A 36 21.43 3.26 -3.83
N PRO A 37 20.64 4.28 -3.47
CA PRO A 37 19.27 4.45 -4.01
C PRO A 37 19.17 4.42 -5.54
N SER A 38 20.20 4.86 -6.25
CA SER A 38 20.30 4.82 -7.72
C SER A 38 20.45 3.41 -8.31
N GLU A 39 20.90 2.44 -7.50
CA GLU A 39 21.09 1.04 -7.90
C GLU A 39 19.83 0.19 -7.67
N LEU A 40 18.79 0.78 -7.06
CA LEU A 40 17.55 0.09 -6.74
C LEU A 40 16.54 0.20 -7.90
N SER A 41 15.84 -0.90 -8.19
CA SER A 41 14.67 -0.87 -9.08
C SER A 41 13.52 -0.05 -8.50
N GLY A 42 12.48 0.27 -9.29
CA GLY A 42 11.28 0.96 -8.82
C GLY A 42 10.63 0.25 -7.63
N GLY A 43 10.36 -1.05 -7.77
CA GLY A 43 9.79 -1.87 -6.69
C GLY A 43 10.69 -1.98 -5.47
N MET A 44 12.02 -2.10 -5.64
CA MET A 44 12.95 -2.07 -4.50
C MET A 44 12.90 -0.74 -3.76
N ARG A 45 12.83 0.40 -4.46
CA ARG A 45 12.70 1.72 -3.81
C ARG A 45 11.43 1.84 -2.99
N LYS A 46 10.28 1.36 -3.52
CA LYS A 46 9.01 1.32 -2.78
C LYS A 46 9.13 0.48 -1.50
N ARG A 47 9.71 -0.73 -1.59
CA ARG A 47 9.96 -1.61 -0.43
C ARG A 47 10.89 -0.98 0.61
N VAL A 48 11.95 -0.30 0.18
CA VAL A 48 12.81 0.49 1.10
C VAL A 48 12.01 1.61 1.78
N GLY A 49 11.07 2.25 1.08
CA GLY A 49 10.13 3.22 1.65
C GLY A 49 9.30 2.62 2.78
N ILE A 50 8.71 1.44 2.57
CA ILE A 50 7.96 0.69 3.58
C ILE A 50 8.86 0.31 4.76
N ALA A 51 10.05 -0.26 4.52
CA ALA A 51 11.03 -0.60 5.56
C ALA A 51 11.39 0.62 6.42
N ARG A 52 11.53 1.80 5.80
CA ARG A 52 11.79 3.05 6.53
C ARG A 52 10.60 3.50 7.37
N ALA A 53 9.37 3.29 6.88
CA ALA A 53 8.17 3.68 7.60
C ALA A 53 7.94 2.83 8.86
N ILE A 54 8.25 1.52 8.80
CA ILE A 54 8.04 0.59 9.92
C ILE A 54 9.20 0.51 10.92
N VAL A 55 10.33 1.18 10.65
CA VAL A 55 11.55 1.02 11.46
C VAL A 55 11.40 1.42 12.92
N LEU A 56 10.49 2.35 13.21
CA LEU A 56 10.17 2.84 14.57
C LEU A 56 8.97 2.14 15.23
N ASN A 57 8.49 1.02 14.69
CA ASN A 57 7.29 0.32 15.16
C ASN A 57 6.07 1.25 15.28
N PRO A 58 5.61 1.86 14.19
CA PRO A 58 4.50 2.79 14.24
C PRO A 58 3.20 2.07 14.60
N LYS A 59 2.24 2.81 15.18
CA LYS A 59 0.85 2.34 15.35
C LYS A 59 0.01 2.58 14.10
N TYR A 60 0.42 3.52 13.26
CA TYR A 60 -0.28 3.92 12.05
C TYR A 60 0.70 3.97 10.89
N LEU A 61 0.32 3.39 9.77
CA LEU A 61 1.07 3.44 8.51
C LEU A 61 0.24 4.18 7.46
N PHE A 62 0.83 5.18 6.83
CA PHE A 62 0.21 5.95 5.75
C PHE A 62 0.97 5.69 4.46
N CYS A 63 0.27 5.15 3.46
CA CYS A 63 0.81 4.86 2.14
C CYS A 63 0.08 5.71 1.10
N ASP A 64 0.83 6.55 0.41
CA ASP A 64 0.31 7.37 -0.69
C ASP A 64 0.80 6.82 -2.01
N GLU A 65 -0.13 6.29 -2.81
CA GLU A 65 0.13 5.67 -4.12
C GLU A 65 1.33 4.66 -4.06
N PRO A 66 1.27 3.64 -3.18
CA PRO A 66 2.42 2.75 -2.97
C PRO A 66 2.85 2.01 -4.23
N ASN A 67 1.92 1.71 -5.15
CA ASN A 67 2.14 0.94 -6.37
C ASN A 67 2.40 1.80 -7.61
N SER A 68 2.27 3.11 -7.51
CA SER A 68 2.37 4.01 -8.66
C SER A 68 3.68 3.82 -9.43
N GLY A 69 3.56 3.64 -10.75
CA GLY A 69 4.70 3.48 -11.65
C GLY A 69 5.35 2.09 -11.65
N LEU A 70 4.67 1.08 -11.09
CA LEU A 70 5.10 -0.32 -11.12
C LEU A 70 4.30 -1.12 -12.14
N ASP A 71 4.87 -2.24 -12.58
CA ASP A 71 4.13 -3.24 -13.36
C ASP A 71 3.09 -3.96 -12.49
N PRO A 72 2.03 -4.56 -13.09
CA PRO A 72 0.94 -5.16 -12.32
C PRO A 72 1.39 -6.26 -11.36
N GLN A 73 2.38 -7.06 -11.72
CA GLN A 73 2.87 -8.15 -10.87
C GLN A 73 3.62 -7.59 -9.64
N THR A 74 4.45 -6.59 -9.84
CA THR A 74 5.16 -5.92 -8.75
C THR A 74 4.17 -5.15 -7.85
N SER A 75 3.10 -4.57 -8.40
CA SER A 75 2.04 -3.90 -7.63
C SER A 75 1.35 -4.84 -6.65
N ILE A 76 0.98 -6.04 -7.11
CA ILE A 76 0.38 -7.08 -6.23
C ILE A 76 1.33 -7.42 -5.07
N LEU A 77 2.62 -7.61 -5.34
CA LEU A 77 3.61 -7.91 -4.30
C LEU A 77 3.75 -6.78 -3.26
N ILE A 78 3.57 -5.53 -3.65
CA ILE A 78 3.57 -4.39 -2.72
C ILE A 78 2.30 -4.40 -1.86
N ASP A 79 1.14 -4.68 -2.45
CA ASP A 79 -0.13 -4.78 -1.72
C ASP A 79 -0.10 -5.91 -0.69
N GLU A 80 0.33 -7.10 -1.09
CA GLU A 80 0.52 -8.24 -0.20
C GLU A 80 1.47 -7.90 0.95
N LEU A 81 2.60 -7.25 0.66
CA LEU A 81 3.56 -6.83 1.68
C LEU A 81 2.95 -5.83 2.68
N ILE A 82 2.16 -4.86 2.21
CA ILE A 82 1.47 -3.89 3.07
C ILE A 82 0.47 -4.61 3.96
N HIS A 83 -0.31 -5.54 3.40
CA HIS A 83 -1.29 -6.33 4.14
C HIS A 83 -0.61 -7.20 5.21
N GLU A 84 0.42 -7.97 4.85
CA GLU A 84 1.19 -8.79 5.79
C GLU A 84 1.77 -7.97 6.95
N ILE A 85 2.37 -6.81 6.66
CA ILE A 85 2.92 -5.92 7.68
C ILE A 85 1.81 -5.38 8.59
N THR A 86 0.65 -5.02 8.04
CA THR A 86 -0.50 -4.54 8.80
C THR A 86 -0.95 -5.57 9.83
N GLU A 87 -1.13 -6.81 9.40
CA GLU A 87 -1.54 -7.93 10.25
C GLU A 87 -0.46 -8.30 11.29
N GLU A 88 0.77 -8.51 10.83
CA GLU A 88 1.86 -8.97 11.70
C GLU A 88 2.19 -7.98 12.82
N TYR A 89 2.17 -6.69 12.51
CA TYR A 89 2.49 -5.63 13.49
C TYR A 89 1.26 -5.11 14.22
N ASN A 90 0.07 -5.60 13.86
CA ASN A 90 -1.22 -5.14 14.40
C ASN A 90 -1.33 -3.60 14.37
N ILE A 91 -1.07 -3.03 13.20
CA ILE A 91 -1.11 -1.59 12.96
C ILE A 91 -2.33 -1.21 12.14
N THR A 92 -2.76 0.04 12.24
CA THR A 92 -3.78 0.58 11.33
C THR A 92 -3.09 1.18 10.11
N THR A 93 -3.39 0.66 8.93
CA THR A 93 -2.83 1.16 7.67
C THR A 93 -3.87 1.93 6.87
N ILE A 94 -3.50 3.12 6.41
CA ILE A 94 -4.31 3.94 5.51
C ILE A 94 -3.57 4.01 4.17
N VAL A 95 -4.21 3.50 3.12
CA VAL A 95 -3.68 3.50 1.75
C VAL A 95 -4.50 4.47 0.92
N ASN A 96 -3.86 5.53 0.41
CA ASN A 96 -4.44 6.38 -0.62
C ASN A 96 -4.03 5.82 -1.97
N THR A 97 -5.00 5.46 -2.82
CA THR A 97 -4.74 4.91 -4.15
C THR A 97 -5.92 5.12 -5.09
N HIS A 98 -5.66 5.14 -6.38
CA HIS A 98 -6.66 5.09 -7.43
C HIS A 98 -6.70 3.70 -8.12
N ASP A 99 -5.87 2.75 -7.69
CA ASP A 99 -5.85 1.40 -8.24
C ASP A 99 -6.92 0.52 -7.59
N MET A 100 -7.94 0.16 -8.36
CA MET A 100 -9.04 -0.68 -7.89
C MET A 100 -8.60 -2.10 -7.52
N ASN A 101 -7.50 -2.61 -8.08
CA ASN A 101 -6.96 -3.90 -7.68
C ASN A 101 -6.48 -3.86 -6.23
N SER A 102 -5.75 -2.79 -5.85
CA SER A 102 -5.33 -2.57 -4.46
C SER A 102 -6.54 -2.40 -3.53
N VAL A 103 -7.51 -1.55 -3.93
CA VAL A 103 -8.73 -1.31 -3.14
C VAL A 103 -9.47 -2.60 -2.83
N LEU A 104 -9.66 -3.47 -3.84
CA LEU A 104 -10.38 -4.73 -3.69
C LEU A 104 -9.53 -5.85 -3.08
N GLY A 105 -8.21 -5.80 -3.29
CA GLY A 105 -7.27 -6.79 -2.80
C GLY A 105 -7.01 -6.71 -1.30
N ILE A 106 -6.71 -5.52 -0.81
CA ILE A 106 -6.27 -5.31 0.58
C ILE A 106 -7.15 -4.36 1.41
N GLY A 107 -8.18 -3.74 0.80
CA GLY A 107 -9.05 -2.80 1.51
C GLY A 107 -10.09 -3.51 2.37
N ASP A 108 -10.07 -3.31 3.70
CA ASP A 108 -11.11 -3.78 4.62
C ASP A 108 -12.24 -2.76 4.72
N TYR A 109 -11.87 -1.49 4.88
CA TYR A 109 -12.78 -0.35 4.93
C TYR A 109 -12.36 0.69 3.90
N ILE A 110 -13.28 1.06 3.02
CA ILE A 110 -13.02 1.87 1.86
C ILE A 110 -13.78 3.18 1.97
N ILE A 111 -13.10 4.29 1.74
CA ILE A 111 -13.67 5.63 1.66
C ILE A 111 -13.44 6.18 0.26
N PHE A 112 -14.50 6.51 -0.45
CA PHE A 112 -14.42 7.17 -1.75
C PHE A 112 -14.50 8.69 -1.58
N LEU A 113 -13.44 9.36 -2.00
CA LEU A 113 -13.32 10.81 -1.97
C LEU A 113 -13.50 11.37 -3.40
N HIS A 114 -14.33 12.39 -3.55
CA HIS A 114 -14.50 13.11 -4.80
C HIS A 114 -14.64 14.61 -4.54
N GLN A 115 -13.90 15.44 -5.28
CA GLN A 115 -13.89 16.91 -5.12
C GLN A 115 -13.71 17.38 -3.65
N GLY A 116 -12.87 16.70 -2.89
CA GLY A 116 -12.59 17.04 -1.48
C GLY A 116 -13.66 16.61 -0.48
N LEU A 117 -14.69 15.89 -0.91
CA LEU A 117 -15.78 15.40 -0.06
C LEU A 117 -15.81 13.88 0.00
N LYS A 118 -16.30 13.33 1.11
CA LYS A 118 -16.61 11.92 1.24
C LYS A 118 -17.96 11.63 0.57
N TYR A 119 -17.92 10.89 -0.54
CA TYR A 119 -19.11 10.50 -1.29
C TYR A 119 -19.65 9.13 -0.91
N TRP A 120 -18.76 8.22 -0.49
CA TRP A 120 -19.16 6.88 -0.11
C TRP A 120 -18.18 6.27 0.89
N GLU A 121 -18.65 5.32 1.69
CA GLU A 121 -17.84 4.46 2.55
C GLU A 121 -18.49 3.08 2.69
N GLY A 122 -17.67 2.05 2.89
CA GLY A 122 -18.13 0.67 3.04
C GLY A 122 -16.97 -0.33 2.95
N ASN A 123 -17.29 -1.60 2.78
CA ASN A 123 -16.30 -2.65 2.59
C ASN A 123 -16.18 -3.06 1.10
N ARG A 124 -15.19 -3.91 0.79
CA ARG A 124 -14.90 -4.35 -0.59
C ARG A 124 -16.08 -5.05 -1.30
N HIS A 125 -16.97 -5.69 -0.55
CA HIS A 125 -18.14 -6.39 -1.13
C HIS A 125 -19.25 -5.42 -1.51
N GLU A 126 -19.33 -4.27 -0.86
CA GLU A 126 -20.34 -3.23 -1.09
C GLU A 126 -19.96 -2.27 -2.23
N VAL A 127 -18.68 -2.24 -2.62
CA VAL A 127 -18.17 -1.34 -3.67
C VAL A 127 -18.98 -1.46 -4.96
N PHE A 128 -19.22 -2.68 -5.44
CA PHE A 128 -19.95 -2.92 -6.71
C PHE A 128 -21.44 -2.74 -6.59
N ALA A 129 -21.99 -2.76 -5.38
CA ALA A 129 -23.42 -2.52 -5.12
C ALA A 129 -23.74 -1.03 -4.92
N SER A 130 -22.73 -0.17 -4.95
CA SER A 130 -22.89 1.28 -4.75
C SER A 130 -23.79 1.89 -5.83
N THR A 131 -24.72 2.74 -5.40
CA THR A 131 -25.57 3.55 -6.30
C THR A 131 -25.00 4.95 -6.56
N VAL A 132 -23.86 5.28 -5.95
CA VAL A 132 -23.18 6.58 -6.13
C VAL A 132 -22.61 6.67 -7.53
N LYS A 133 -23.14 7.61 -8.32
CA LYS A 133 -22.80 7.76 -9.74
C LYS A 133 -21.32 8.01 -9.95
N GLU A 134 -20.72 8.95 -9.20
CA GLU A 134 -19.33 9.36 -9.31
C GLU A 134 -18.37 8.19 -9.02
N MET A 135 -18.71 7.36 -8.04
CA MET A 135 -17.97 6.15 -7.71
C MET A 135 -18.10 5.10 -8.83
N ASN A 136 -19.31 4.90 -9.36
CA ASN A 136 -19.51 4.00 -10.48
C ASN A 136 -18.76 4.45 -11.73
N ASP A 137 -18.81 5.74 -12.05
CA ASP A 137 -18.07 6.32 -13.18
C ASP A 137 -16.55 6.12 -13.02
N PHE A 138 -16.03 6.22 -11.79
CA PHE A 138 -14.63 5.97 -11.49
C PHE A 138 -14.26 4.48 -11.61
N ILE A 139 -15.00 3.58 -10.96
CA ILE A 139 -14.74 2.13 -10.97
C ILE A 139 -14.82 1.57 -12.39
N PHE A 140 -15.86 1.97 -13.13
CA PHE A 140 -16.13 1.48 -14.49
C PHE A 140 -15.57 2.41 -15.59
N ALA A 141 -14.63 3.29 -15.27
CA ALA A 141 -13.92 4.11 -16.27
C ALA A 141 -13.17 3.25 -17.29
N SER A 142 -12.72 2.06 -16.90
CA SER A 142 -12.14 1.09 -17.81
C SER A 142 -13.24 0.40 -18.61
N ARG A 143 -13.13 0.42 -19.94
CA ARG A 143 -14.08 -0.22 -20.86
C ARG A 143 -14.33 -1.70 -20.54
N PHE A 144 -13.29 -2.40 -20.11
CA PHE A 144 -13.34 -3.81 -19.74
C PHE A 144 -14.25 -4.06 -18.51
N LEU A 145 -14.12 -3.28 -17.44
CA LEU A 145 -14.96 -3.41 -16.25
C LEU A 145 -16.43 -3.04 -16.53
N LYS A 146 -16.66 -2.10 -17.46
CA LYS A 146 -18.00 -1.72 -17.90
C LYS A 146 -18.70 -2.88 -18.62
N GLU A 147 -18.02 -3.55 -19.53
CA GLU A 147 -18.55 -4.73 -20.24
C GLU A 147 -18.86 -5.90 -19.29
N ILE A 148 -18.05 -6.12 -18.24
CA ILE A 148 -18.31 -7.14 -17.22
C ILE A 148 -19.59 -6.80 -16.45
N LYS A 149 -19.78 -5.55 -16.04
CA LYS A 149 -20.98 -5.10 -15.32
C LYS A 149 -22.25 -5.34 -16.16
N GLU A 150 -22.23 -4.95 -17.43
CA GLU A 150 -23.37 -5.10 -18.34
C GLU A 150 -23.76 -6.57 -18.54
N ARG A 151 -22.77 -7.48 -18.63
CA ARG A 151 -23.02 -8.93 -18.71
C ARG A 151 -23.58 -9.53 -17.42
N SER A 152 -23.17 -9.01 -16.26
CA SER A 152 -23.64 -9.49 -14.94
C SER A 152 -25.04 -8.97 -14.59
N SER A 153 -25.49 -7.86 -15.19
CA SER A 153 -26.80 -7.25 -14.95
C SER A 153 -27.89 -7.74 -15.92
N GLY A 154 -27.53 -8.56 -16.92
CA GLY A 154 -28.41 -9.07 -17.95
C GLY A 154 -28.88 -10.53 -17.76
N ASN A 155 -28.68 -11.09 -16.56
CA ASN A 155 -29.16 -12.44 -16.18
C ASN A 155 -30.25 -12.37 -15.11
#